data_b451661e5da99236ae63ddf297edc70f
#
_entry.id   b451661e5da99236ae63ddf297edc70f
#
_cell.length_a   1.000
_cell.length_b   1.000
_cell.length_c   1.000
_cell.angle_alpha   90.00
_cell.angle_beta   90.00
_cell.angle_gamma   90.00
#
_symmetry.space_group_name_H-M   'P 1'
#
loop_
_entity.id
_entity.type
_entity.pdbx_description
1 polymer ?
#
loop_
_entity_poly.entity_id
_entity_poly.type
_entity_poly.pdbx_seq_one_letter_code
_entity_poly.pdbx_strand_id
1 'polypeptide(L)'
;MEKEKVKQIERQLKRRGYKRYTKNLIGMEDYAYMRTVRDADGELKYIISHGFYDWEDDEGALENYGYTPTIVLGAAGSERIDVVITEPEFSVDECEEIAEKLSEFFKPYFDKYIRNDR
;
A
#
# COMPACT_ATOMS: atom_id res chain seq x y z
N MET A 1 -2.70 -17.13 3.05
CA MET A 1 -1.23 -17.04 3.11
C MET A 1 -0.74 -17.60 4.43
N GLU A 2 0.31 -18.35 4.41
CA GLU A 2 0.87 -18.96 5.62
C GLU A 2 1.55 -17.93 6.53
N LYS A 3 1.53 -18.19 7.82
CA LYS A 3 2.09 -17.32 8.85
C LYS A 3 3.57 -17.00 8.62
N GLU A 4 4.37 -18.01 8.22
CA GLU A 4 5.79 -17.81 7.97
C GLU A 4 6.05 -16.87 6.80
N LYS A 5 5.24 -16.95 5.76
CA LYS A 5 5.34 -16.06 4.61
C LYS A 5 4.98 -14.63 4.98
N VAL A 6 3.96 -14.45 5.82
CA VAL A 6 3.59 -13.13 6.35
C VAL A 6 4.74 -12.53 7.13
N LYS A 7 5.37 -13.31 8.01
CA LYS A 7 6.52 -12.84 8.79
C LYS A 7 7.70 -12.43 7.91
N GLN A 8 7.95 -13.17 6.84
CA GLN A 8 9.00 -12.83 5.88
C GLN A 8 8.72 -11.48 5.20
N ILE A 9 7.49 -11.28 4.75
CA ILE A 9 7.07 -10.02 4.12
C ILE A 9 7.20 -8.87 5.12
N GLU A 10 6.72 -9.04 6.35
CA GLU A 10 6.82 -8.03 7.39
C GLU A 10 8.27 -7.63 7.67
N ARG A 11 9.18 -8.60 7.73
CA ARG A 11 10.61 -8.31 7.91
C ARG A 11 11.19 -7.50 6.77
N GLN A 12 10.81 -7.81 5.54
CA GLN A 12 11.24 -7.04 4.38
C GLN A 12 10.72 -5.61 4.44
N LEU A 13 9.44 -5.43 4.79
CA LEU A 13 8.83 -4.12 4.88
C LEU A 13 9.48 -3.26 5.96
N LYS A 14 9.76 -3.84 7.13
CA LYS A 14 10.46 -3.14 8.21
C LYS A 14 11.84 -2.67 7.77
N ARG A 15 12.60 -3.54 7.09
CA ARG A 15 13.94 -3.18 6.59
C ARG A 15 13.91 -2.06 5.57
N ARG A 16 12.82 -1.90 4.83
CA ARG A 16 12.66 -0.87 3.82
C ARG A 16 12.06 0.42 4.36
N GLY A 17 11.87 0.51 5.67
CA GLY A 17 11.37 1.73 6.30
C GLY A 17 9.86 1.87 6.33
N TYR A 18 9.13 0.83 6.01
CA TYR A 18 7.67 0.83 6.16
C TYR A 18 7.33 0.79 7.65
N LYS A 19 6.30 1.55 8.04
CA LYS A 19 5.82 1.61 9.42
C LYS A 19 4.51 0.87 9.56
N ARG A 20 4.32 0.21 10.67
CA ARG A 20 3.10 -0.53 10.98
C ARG A 20 2.02 0.39 11.53
N TYR A 21 0.82 0.26 10.99
CA TYR A 21 -0.36 1.04 11.41
C TYR A 21 -1.51 0.10 11.70
N THR A 22 -2.28 0.42 12.75
CA THR A 22 -3.52 -0.28 13.08
C THR A 22 -4.73 0.64 12.98
N LYS A 23 -4.50 1.92 12.68
CA LYS A 23 -5.52 2.96 12.50
C LYS A 23 -5.22 3.77 11.25
N ASN A 24 -6.23 4.46 10.74
CA ASN A 24 -6.13 5.29 9.53
C ASN A 24 -5.65 4.46 8.33
N LEU A 25 -6.21 3.28 8.22
CA LEU A 25 -5.87 2.35 7.14
C LEU A 25 -6.57 2.74 5.85
N ILE A 26 -6.04 2.26 4.72
CA ILE A 26 -6.57 2.58 3.40
C ILE A 26 -7.89 1.86 3.14
N GLY A 27 -8.00 0.63 3.61
CA GLY A 27 -9.16 -0.22 3.40
C GLY A 27 -9.65 -0.85 4.69
N MET A 28 -10.09 -2.10 4.59
CA MET A 28 -10.67 -2.83 5.71
C MET A 28 -9.71 -3.87 6.31
N GLU A 29 -8.44 -3.72 6.06
CA GLU A 29 -7.39 -4.57 6.61
C GLU A 29 -7.30 -4.39 8.14
N ASP A 30 -6.79 -5.42 8.83
CA ASP A 30 -6.62 -5.38 10.29
C ASP A 30 -5.42 -4.55 10.70
N TYR A 31 -4.37 -4.60 9.89
CA TYR A 31 -3.20 -3.74 10.06
C TYR A 31 -2.49 -3.61 8.72
N ALA A 32 -1.61 -2.63 8.61
CA ALA A 32 -0.86 -2.40 7.38
C ALA A 32 0.52 -1.83 7.66
N TYR A 33 1.44 -2.11 6.75
CA TYR A 33 2.73 -1.45 6.70
C TYR A 33 2.68 -0.44 5.56
N MET A 34 2.88 0.83 5.87
CA MET A 34 2.75 1.90 4.89
C MET A 34 4.04 2.71 4.77
N ARG A 35 4.26 3.21 3.57
CA ARG A 35 5.35 4.13 3.27
C ARG A 35 4.83 5.23 2.35
N THR A 36 5.09 6.47 2.74
CA THR A 36 4.75 7.65 1.95
C THR A 36 5.98 8.08 1.17
N VAL A 37 5.82 8.24 -0.14
CA VAL A 37 6.90 8.70 -1.02
C VAL A 37 6.55 10.06 -1.56
N ARG A 38 7.48 11.01 -1.42
CA ARG A 38 7.32 12.39 -1.89
C ARG A 38 8.35 12.69 -2.97
N ASP A 39 8.03 13.66 -3.82
CA ASP A 39 8.97 14.13 -4.83
C ASP A 39 9.97 15.14 -4.25
N ALA A 40 10.83 15.69 -5.10
CA ALA A 40 11.84 16.66 -4.68
C ALA A 40 11.25 17.95 -4.12
N ASP A 41 10.03 18.29 -4.52
CA ASP A 41 9.32 19.49 -4.05
C ASP A 41 8.52 19.24 -2.77
N GLY A 42 8.57 18.04 -2.23
CA GLY A 42 7.81 17.66 -1.04
C GLY A 42 6.36 17.28 -1.30
N GLU A 43 5.95 17.25 -2.56
CA GLU A 43 4.60 16.83 -2.95
C GLU A 43 4.46 15.31 -2.87
N LEU A 44 3.28 14.85 -2.50
CA LEU A 44 2.99 13.42 -2.42
C LEU A 44 3.05 12.79 -3.82
N LYS A 45 3.89 11.78 -3.98
CA LYS A 45 3.90 10.95 -5.18
C LYS A 45 2.94 9.79 -5.04
N TYR A 46 3.12 9.00 -3.98
CA TYR A 46 2.24 7.87 -3.70
C TYR A 46 2.42 7.39 -2.26
N ILE A 47 1.46 6.60 -1.82
CA ILE A 47 1.57 5.82 -0.60
C ILE A 47 1.48 4.36 -1.02
N ILE A 48 2.34 3.50 -0.50
CA ILE A 48 2.19 2.06 -0.63
C ILE A 48 1.74 1.52 0.71
N SER A 49 0.62 0.80 0.71
CA SER A 49 0.08 0.15 1.90
C SER A 49 0.04 -1.35 1.67
N HIS A 50 0.77 -2.09 2.49
CA HIS A 50 0.72 -3.55 2.51
C HIS A 50 -0.22 -3.94 3.62
N GLY A 51 -1.48 -4.21 3.26
CA GLY A 51 -2.54 -4.54 4.20
C GLY A 51 -2.58 -6.03 4.49
N PHE A 52 -2.82 -6.35 5.75
CA PHE A 52 -2.92 -7.73 6.22
C PHE A 52 -4.26 -7.95 6.91
N TYR A 53 -4.83 -9.13 6.66
CA TYR A 53 -6.08 -9.55 7.25
C TYR A 53 -5.81 -10.80 8.08
N ASP A 54 -6.22 -10.79 9.33
CA ASP A 54 -6.07 -11.93 10.23
C ASP A 54 -7.38 -12.70 10.26
N TRP A 55 -7.37 -13.95 9.80
CA TRP A 55 -8.53 -14.81 9.83
C TRP A 55 -8.32 -15.94 10.82
N GLU A 56 -9.36 -16.19 11.62
CA GLU A 56 -9.40 -17.33 12.49
C GLU A 56 -10.23 -18.44 11.82
N ASP A 57 -9.84 -19.69 12.00
CA ASP A 57 -10.65 -20.80 11.58
C ASP A 57 -11.81 -21.03 12.57
N ASP A 58 -12.63 -22.06 12.33
CA ASP A 58 -13.79 -22.36 13.15
C ASP A 58 -13.43 -22.74 14.59
N GLU A 59 -12.16 -23.08 14.84
CA GLU A 59 -11.63 -23.43 16.15
C GLU A 59 -10.91 -22.27 16.83
N GLY A 60 -10.88 -21.10 16.20
CA GLY A 60 -10.23 -19.92 16.73
C GLY A 60 -8.73 -19.84 16.47
N ALA A 61 -8.18 -20.72 15.63
CA ALA A 61 -6.77 -20.68 15.25
C ALA A 61 -6.53 -19.77 14.06
N LEU A 62 -5.49 -18.95 14.12
CA LEU A 62 -5.10 -18.07 13.01
C LEU A 62 -4.28 -18.87 11.99
N GLU A 63 -4.95 -19.52 11.06
CA GLU A 63 -4.30 -20.34 10.05
C GLU A 63 -4.07 -19.61 8.73
N ASN A 64 -4.90 -18.63 8.42
CA ASN A 64 -4.84 -17.92 7.15
C ASN A 64 -4.75 -16.42 7.34
N TYR A 65 -3.87 -15.80 6.56
CA TYR A 65 -3.74 -14.36 6.50
C TYR A 65 -4.05 -13.90 5.09
N GLY A 66 -4.82 -12.85 4.97
CA GLY A 66 -4.97 -12.13 3.71
C GLY A 66 -3.86 -11.10 3.60
N TYR A 67 -3.42 -10.85 2.39
CA TYR A 67 -2.40 -9.85 2.10
C TYR A 67 -2.76 -9.11 0.82
N THR A 68 -2.85 -7.79 0.91
CA THR A 68 -3.25 -6.98 -0.25
C THR A 68 -2.45 -5.68 -0.27
N PRO A 69 -1.48 -5.55 -1.18
CA PRO A 69 -0.84 -4.26 -1.42
C PRO A 69 -1.80 -3.31 -2.12
N THR A 70 -1.78 -2.05 -1.71
CA THR A 70 -2.55 -0.97 -2.34
C THR A 70 -1.65 0.21 -2.58
N ILE A 71 -1.69 0.75 -3.79
CA ILE A 71 -0.96 1.95 -4.15
C ILE A 71 -1.96 3.10 -4.20
N VAL A 72 -1.71 4.14 -3.40
CA VAL A 72 -2.55 5.34 -3.35
C VAL A 72 -1.84 6.44 -4.11
N LEU A 73 -2.48 6.95 -5.15
CA LEU A 73 -1.94 8.01 -6.01
C LEU A 73 -2.73 9.28 -5.83
N GLY A 74 -2.04 10.41 -5.93
CA GLY A 74 -2.65 11.73 -5.83
C GLY A 74 -2.63 12.28 -4.41
N ALA A 75 -3.44 13.28 -4.16
CA ALA A 75 -3.53 13.93 -2.87
C ALA A 75 -4.25 13.05 -1.84
N ALA A 76 -3.86 13.15 -0.59
CA ALA A 76 -4.62 12.51 0.49
C ALA A 76 -6.01 13.14 0.54
N GLY A 77 -7.04 12.31 0.71
CA GLY A 77 -8.43 12.78 0.77
C GLY A 77 -9.30 12.16 -0.32
N SER A 78 -10.29 12.92 -0.78
CA SER A 78 -11.28 12.43 -1.73
C SER A 78 -10.79 12.33 -3.18
N GLU A 79 -9.72 13.03 -3.52
CA GLU A 79 -9.21 13.11 -4.88
C GLU A 79 -7.97 12.22 -5.04
N ARG A 80 -8.20 10.92 -5.00
CA ARG A 80 -7.13 9.94 -5.09
C ARG A 80 -7.54 8.76 -5.96
N ILE A 81 -6.54 8.02 -6.45
CA ILE A 81 -6.75 6.77 -7.15
C ILE A 81 -6.08 5.69 -6.33
N ASP A 82 -6.85 4.67 -5.96
CA ASP A 82 -6.33 3.50 -5.24
C ASP A 82 -6.21 2.35 -6.23
N VAL A 83 -5.01 1.80 -6.35
CA VAL A 83 -4.75 0.63 -7.18
C VAL A 83 -4.48 -0.55 -6.27
N VAL A 84 -5.43 -1.48 -6.21
CA VAL A 84 -5.32 -2.67 -5.37
C VAL A 84 -4.64 -3.78 -6.16
N ILE A 85 -3.56 -4.30 -5.61
CA ILE A 85 -2.83 -5.41 -6.24
C ILE A 85 -3.40 -6.70 -5.68
N THR A 86 -4.17 -7.40 -6.50
CA THR A 86 -4.82 -8.63 -6.10
C THR A 86 -3.99 -9.88 -6.41
N GLU A 87 -2.93 -9.72 -7.17
CA GLU A 87 -2.03 -10.82 -7.50
C GLU A 87 -1.02 -11.00 -6.38
N PRO A 88 -1.10 -12.09 -5.60
CA PRO A 88 -0.26 -12.25 -4.41
C PRO A 88 1.20 -12.58 -4.70
N GLU A 89 1.56 -12.77 -5.96
CA GLU A 89 2.91 -13.16 -6.35
C GLU A 89 3.86 -11.98 -6.55
N PHE A 90 3.36 -10.74 -6.58
CA PHE A 90 4.24 -9.59 -6.69
C PHE A 90 5.05 -9.41 -5.41
N SER A 91 6.37 -9.27 -5.59
CA SER A 91 7.28 -8.96 -4.48
C SER A 91 7.13 -7.52 -4.02
N VAL A 92 7.72 -7.20 -2.87
CA VAL A 92 7.76 -5.80 -2.38
C VAL A 92 8.46 -4.91 -3.39
N ASP A 93 9.56 -5.38 -4.00
CA ASP A 93 10.28 -4.64 -5.05
C ASP A 93 9.39 -4.35 -6.25
N GLU A 94 8.65 -5.34 -6.70
CA GLU A 94 7.76 -5.18 -7.85
C GLU A 94 6.62 -4.21 -7.53
N CYS A 95 6.08 -4.23 -6.32
CA CYS A 95 5.06 -3.27 -5.90
C CYS A 95 5.59 -1.85 -5.93
N GLU A 96 6.83 -1.63 -5.48
CA GLU A 96 7.47 -0.31 -5.52
C GLU A 96 7.71 0.16 -6.95
N GLU A 97 8.14 -0.74 -7.83
CA GLU A 97 8.33 -0.43 -9.24
C GLU A 97 7.01 -0.05 -9.92
N ILE A 98 5.96 -0.80 -9.65
CA ILE A 98 4.62 -0.51 -10.17
C ILE A 98 4.15 0.87 -9.67
N ALA A 99 4.37 1.17 -8.38
CA ALA A 99 3.99 2.45 -7.81
C ALA A 99 4.68 3.62 -8.49
N GLU A 100 5.99 3.49 -8.77
CA GLU A 100 6.73 4.53 -9.49
C GLU A 100 6.17 4.75 -10.90
N LYS A 101 5.94 3.68 -11.63
CA LYS A 101 5.41 3.77 -12.99
C LYS A 101 4.01 4.35 -13.04
N LEU A 102 3.16 3.94 -12.12
CA LEU A 102 1.80 4.48 -12.03
C LEU A 102 1.79 5.96 -11.64
N SER A 103 2.64 6.36 -10.72
CA SER A 103 2.72 7.76 -10.32
C SER A 103 3.16 8.66 -11.49
N GLU A 104 4.11 8.20 -12.30
CA GLU A 104 4.54 8.90 -13.50
C GLU A 104 3.42 8.97 -14.55
N PHE A 105 2.72 7.88 -14.75
CA PHE A 105 1.61 7.81 -15.71
C PHE A 105 0.47 8.77 -15.36
N PHE A 106 0.10 8.82 -14.09
CA PHE A 106 -1.03 9.64 -13.65
C PHE A 106 -0.66 11.09 -13.32
N LYS A 107 0.61 11.41 -13.20
CA LYS A 107 1.05 12.76 -12.83
C LYS A 107 0.43 13.87 -13.71
N PRO A 108 0.40 13.75 -15.05
CA PRO A 108 -0.21 14.79 -15.88
C PRO A 108 -1.70 15.04 -15.56
N TYR A 109 -2.42 13.99 -15.20
CA TYR A 109 -3.84 14.11 -14.83
C TYR A 109 -4.00 14.86 -13.52
N PHE A 110 -3.23 14.52 -12.51
CA PHE A 110 -3.29 15.21 -11.22
C PHE A 110 -2.87 16.66 -11.34
N ASP A 111 -1.82 16.93 -12.11
CA ASP A 111 -1.35 18.30 -12.32
C ASP A 111 -2.38 19.13 -13.06
N LYS A 112 -3.05 18.57 -14.07
CA LYS A 112 -4.01 19.29 -14.90
C LYS A 112 -5.38 19.42 -14.25
N TYR A 113 -5.93 18.36 -13.65
CA TYR A 113 -7.33 18.33 -13.23
C TYR A 113 -7.53 18.52 -11.74
N ILE A 114 -6.52 18.37 -10.92
CA ILE A 114 -6.64 18.45 -9.48
C ILE A 114 -5.80 19.57 -8.89
N ARG A 115 -4.52 19.64 -9.24
CA ARG A 115 -3.59 20.63 -8.64
C ARG A 115 -3.71 22.02 -9.22
N ASN A 116 -4.11 22.14 -10.48
CA ASN A 116 -4.23 23.46 -11.13
C ASN A 116 -5.50 24.23 -10.77
N ASP A 117 -6.46 23.58 -10.15
CA ASP A 117 -7.69 24.22 -9.70
C ASP A 117 -7.57 24.87 -8.31
N ARG A 118 -6.37 24.95 -7.81
CA ARG A 118 -6.08 25.55 -6.49
C ARG A 118 -5.59 26.96 -6.58
#